data_76f62ba5666b1f444ee3af4943b0487d
#
_entry.id   76f62ba5666b1f444ee3af4943b0487d
#
_cell.length_a   1.000
_cell.length_b   1.000
_cell.length_c   1.000
_cell.angle_alpha   90.00
_cell.angle_beta   90.00
_cell.angle_gamma   90.00
#
_symmetry.space_group_name_H-M   'P 1'
#
loop_
_entity.id
_entity.type
_entity.pdbx_description
1 polymer ?
#
loop_
_entity_poly.entity_id
_entity_poly.type
_entity_poly.pdbx_seq_one_letter_code
_entity_poly.pdbx_strand_id
1 'polypeptide(L)'
;MTAQGSADPPSEELARLAALHGVATSYSPSPDRTVAASATAVTLALAALGIDASTDDTTRAALAARERELGERLLPPTVVRWSGATSSALEALPAGTSLRIETEQGETRASAEQLPPGVHRLTATAPDGRSAEAHLVVAPPRLPTPTARSYGLLVQLYSLLSRRSWGMGDLGDLTELTAWAGRALGAGFVQVNPLHAAVPGTPTDPSPYRPSSRRFPDPVHLRVEDIPEYAHVEDRERVRALLGRAAELREAVLEKGALIDRDAVWELKRQALELIREVELGPGRRAAYVDFLAEQGEALEDHATWCALAEVHGSDWSRWPAALRDPRSAETARARGELMDRVDFHSRLAWLTDAQ
;
A
#
# COMPACT_ATOMS: atom_id res chain seq x y z
N MET A 1 28.74 32.52 1.42
CA MET A 1 28.58 32.88 -0.01
C MET A 1 28.53 31.58 -0.80
N THR A 2 27.36 31.00 -0.98
CA THR A 2 27.14 29.81 -1.81
C THR A 2 26.72 30.30 -3.18
N ALA A 3 27.54 29.98 -4.20
CA ALA A 3 27.26 30.29 -5.59
C ALA A 3 25.90 29.61 -5.95
N GLN A 4 24.88 30.43 -6.19
CA GLN A 4 23.70 30.03 -6.95
C GLN A 4 24.15 29.91 -8.40
N GLY A 5 24.57 28.71 -8.81
CA GLY A 5 24.72 28.37 -10.20
C GLY A 5 23.33 28.55 -10.84
N SER A 6 23.23 29.50 -11.77
CA SER A 6 22.09 29.63 -12.67
C SER A 6 22.03 28.35 -13.49
N ALA A 7 21.22 27.43 -13.05
CA ALA A 7 20.98 26.22 -13.83
C ALA A 7 20.07 26.61 -15.00
N ASP A 8 20.48 26.27 -16.22
CA ASP A 8 19.69 26.57 -17.41
C ASP A 8 18.29 25.98 -17.32
N PRO A 9 17.24 26.75 -17.62
CA PRO A 9 15.88 26.25 -17.61
C PRO A 9 15.70 25.18 -18.72
N PRO A 10 14.75 24.28 -18.58
CA PRO A 10 14.43 23.30 -19.62
C PRO A 10 13.97 24.03 -20.91
N SER A 11 14.34 23.48 -22.06
CA SER A 11 13.79 23.93 -23.33
C SER A 11 12.27 23.76 -23.37
N GLU A 12 11.59 24.43 -24.29
CA GLU A 12 10.13 24.32 -24.41
C GLU A 12 9.69 22.88 -24.69
N GLU A 13 10.41 22.16 -25.56
CA GLU A 13 10.14 20.76 -25.88
C GLU A 13 10.36 19.85 -24.67
N LEU A 14 11.44 20.06 -23.91
CA LEU A 14 11.73 19.30 -22.68
C LEU A 14 10.69 19.59 -21.60
N ALA A 15 10.28 20.83 -21.44
CA ALA A 15 9.24 21.21 -20.48
C ALA A 15 7.87 20.60 -20.85
N ARG A 16 7.55 20.57 -22.16
CA ARG A 16 6.32 19.94 -22.66
C ARG A 16 6.34 18.42 -22.46
N LEU A 17 7.46 17.75 -22.76
CA LEU A 17 7.64 16.32 -22.50
C LEU A 17 7.50 16.03 -21.01
N ALA A 18 8.13 16.82 -20.16
CA ALA A 18 8.03 16.70 -18.71
C ALA A 18 6.57 16.79 -18.23
N ALA A 19 5.83 17.80 -18.69
CA ALA A 19 4.42 17.98 -18.35
C ALA A 19 3.56 16.78 -18.75
N LEU A 20 3.78 16.21 -19.95
CA LEU A 20 3.06 15.03 -20.44
C LEU A 20 3.39 13.74 -19.67
N HIS A 21 4.50 13.72 -18.92
CA HIS A 21 4.89 12.64 -18.01
C HIS A 21 4.67 12.98 -16.53
N GLY A 22 4.02 14.12 -16.22
CA GLY A 22 3.75 14.53 -14.84
C GLY A 22 4.99 15.00 -14.07
N VAL A 23 6.07 15.32 -14.76
CA VAL A 23 7.31 15.87 -14.15
C VAL A 23 7.18 17.39 -14.03
N ALA A 24 7.22 17.90 -12.80
CA ALA A 24 7.13 19.33 -12.55
C ALA A 24 8.42 20.04 -12.97
N THR A 25 8.26 21.16 -13.70
CA THR A 25 9.37 22.03 -14.12
C THR A 25 9.60 23.21 -13.16
N SER A 26 8.79 23.31 -12.12
CA SER A 26 8.95 24.26 -11.03
C SER A 26 8.32 23.73 -9.75
N TYR A 27 8.73 24.25 -8.62
CA TYR A 27 8.16 23.95 -7.31
C TYR A 27 8.16 25.18 -6.41
N SER A 28 7.28 25.21 -5.43
CA SER A 28 7.17 26.32 -4.47
C SER A 28 7.61 25.85 -3.08
N PRO A 29 8.85 26.17 -2.65
CA PRO A 29 9.33 25.82 -1.31
C PRO A 29 8.64 26.62 -0.20
N SER A 30 8.01 27.75 -0.55
CA SER A 30 7.16 28.56 0.33
C SER A 30 6.06 29.23 -0.49
N PRO A 31 4.97 29.76 0.12
CA PRO A 31 3.89 30.41 -0.60
C PRO A 31 4.35 31.56 -1.52
N ASP A 32 5.40 32.24 -1.13
CA ASP A 32 5.89 33.46 -1.80
C ASP A 32 7.07 33.19 -2.76
N ARG A 33 7.47 31.93 -2.95
CA ARG A 33 8.66 31.60 -3.75
C ARG A 33 8.42 30.42 -4.67
N THR A 34 8.56 30.65 -5.96
CA THR A 34 8.62 29.59 -6.97
C THR A 34 10.06 29.44 -7.50
N VAL A 35 10.52 28.21 -7.58
CA VAL A 35 11.86 27.86 -8.08
C VAL A 35 11.69 27.00 -9.33
N ALA A 36 12.33 27.37 -10.42
CA ALA A 36 12.38 26.56 -11.63
C ALA A 36 13.32 25.36 -11.45
N ALA A 37 12.93 24.21 -11.96
CA ALA A 37 13.81 23.05 -12.06
C ALA A 37 14.82 23.27 -13.22
N SER A 38 16.06 22.81 -13.05
CA SER A 38 17.05 22.85 -14.13
C SER A 38 16.73 21.83 -15.22
N ALA A 39 17.19 22.09 -16.45
CA ALA A 39 17.10 21.13 -17.54
C ALA A 39 17.68 19.76 -17.15
N THR A 40 18.84 19.74 -16.46
CA THR A 40 19.45 18.51 -15.96
C THR A 40 18.55 17.75 -14.99
N ALA A 41 17.90 18.45 -14.05
CA ALA A 41 16.99 17.80 -13.07
C ALA A 41 15.78 17.19 -13.78
N VAL A 42 15.20 17.89 -14.75
CA VAL A 42 14.07 17.39 -15.55
C VAL A 42 14.48 16.18 -16.38
N THR A 43 15.62 16.23 -17.05
CA THR A 43 16.17 15.09 -17.83
C THR A 43 16.40 13.87 -16.97
N LEU A 44 16.99 14.04 -15.78
CA LEU A 44 17.20 12.93 -14.83
C LEU A 44 15.89 12.36 -14.30
N ALA A 45 14.90 13.21 -14.05
CA ALA A 45 13.57 12.74 -13.63
C ALA A 45 12.87 11.94 -14.74
N LEU A 46 12.97 12.38 -16.00
CA LEU A 46 12.46 11.62 -17.13
C LEU A 46 13.21 10.30 -17.34
N ALA A 47 14.53 10.30 -17.18
CA ALA A 47 15.34 9.08 -17.25
C ALA A 47 14.95 8.07 -16.16
N ALA A 48 14.61 8.53 -14.94
CA ALA A 48 14.09 7.68 -13.86
C ALA A 48 12.73 7.05 -14.22
N LEU A 49 11.95 7.67 -15.12
CA LEU A 49 10.71 7.12 -15.68
C LEU A 49 10.96 6.26 -16.94
N GLY A 50 12.22 6.01 -17.31
CA GLY A 50 12.57 5.23 -18.49
C GLY A 50 12.51 6.02 -19.80
N ILE A 51 12.43 7.36 -19.74
CA ILE A 51 12.31 8.24 -20.92
C ILE A 51 13.67 8.85 -21.22
N ASP A 52 14.21 8.57 -22.41
CA ASP A 52 15.44 9.21 -22.88
C ASP A 52 15.14 10.61 -23.42
N ALA A 53 15.67 11.60 -22.72
CA ALA A 53 15.66 13.02 -23.08
C ALA A 53 17.06 13.63 -22.92
N SER A 54 18.11 12.83 -23.19
CA SER A 54 19.50 13.23 -23.00
C SER A 54 20.01 14.21 -24.04
N THR A 55 19.38 14.30 -25.22
CA THR A 55 19.67 15.20 -26.31
C THR A 55 18.38 15.82 -26.85
N ASP A 56 18.51 16.91 -27.64
CA ASP A 56 17.34 17.53 -28.28
C ASP A 56 16.64 16.57 -29.25
N ASP A 57 17.37 15.69 -29.94
CA ASP A 57 16.82 14.73 -30.87
C ASP A 57 16.02 13.63 -30.13
N THR A 58 16.56 13.09 -29.03
CA THR A 58 15.84 12.08 -28.20
C THR A 58 14.64 12.73 -27.51
N THR A 59 14.74 13.98 -27.06
CA THR A 59 13.62 14.76 -26.50
C THR A 59 12.48 14.89 -27.49
N ARG A 60 12.77 15.30 -28.73
CA ARG A 60 11.74 15.43 -29.79
C ARG A 60 11.12 14.08 -30.15
N ALA A 61 11.93 13.05 -30.26
CA ALA A 61 11.43 11.70 -30.55
C ALA A 61 10.51 11.18 -29.43
N ALA A 62 10.89 11.34 -28.17
CA ALA A 62 10.10 10.96 -27.00
C ALA A 62 8.80 11.79 -26.91
N LEU A 63 8.87 13.10 -27.18
CA LEU A 63 7.69 13.97 -27.18
C LEU A 63 6.67 13.52 -28.24
N ALA A 64 7.14 13.32 -29.49
CA ALA A 64 6.27 12.86 -30.58
C ALA A 64 5.66 11.46 -30.31
N ALA A 65 6.42 10.57 -29.68
CA ALA A 65 5.93 9.25 -29.30
C ALA A 65 4.84 9.36 -28.21
N ARG A 66 5.05 10.21 -27.19
CA ARG A 66 4.09 10.42 -26.11
C ARG A 66 2.82 11.10 -26.58
N GLU A 67 2.92 12.10 -27.44
CA GLU A 67 1.76 12.79 -28.03
C GLU A 67 0.91 11.82 -28.86
N ARG A 68 1.55 10.95 -29.64
CA ARG A 68 0.86 9.90 -30.41
C ARG A 68 0.17 8.91 -29.49
N GLU A 69 0.87 8.39 -28.48
CA GLU A 69 0.28 7.47 -27.47
C GLU A 69 -0.95 8.08 -26.83
N LEU A 70 -0.88 9.34 -26.40
CA LEU A 70 -2.01 10.03 -25.77
C LEU A 70 -3.15 10.30 -26.76
N GLY A 71 -2.83 10.60 -28.04
CA GLY A 71 -3.84 10.80 -29.10
C GLY A 71 -4.56 9.51 -29.52
N GLU A 72 -3.89 8.35 -29.42
CA GLU A 72 -4.46 7.04 -29.72
C GLU A 72 -5.25 6.46 -28.55
N ARG A 73 -4.97 6.91 -27.32
CA ARG A 73 -5.59 6.41 -26.12
C ARG A 73 -7.05 6.83 -26.03
N LEU A 74 -7.94 5.84 -25.94
CA LEU A 74 -9.39 6.09 -25.82
C LEU A 74 -9.77 6.58 -24.41
N LEU A 75 -9.18 5.99 -23.36
CA LEU A 75 -9.41 6.34 -21.96
C LEU A 75 -8.08 6.45 -21.20
N PRO A 76 -7.95 7.38 -20.23
CA PRO A 76 -6.88 7.29 -19.24
C PRO A 76 -7.10 6.07 -18.32
N PRO A 77 -6.07 5.56 -17.63
CA PRO A 77 -6.20 4.40 -16.72
C PRO A 77 -7.22 4.60 -15.61
N THR A 78 -7.45 5.85 -15.21
CA THR A 78 -8.43 6.24 -14.20
C THR A 78 -9.18 7.47 -14.68
N VAL A 79 -10.51 7.40 -14.64
CA VAL A 79 -11.43 8.49 -14.88
C VAL A 79 -12.03 8.90 -13.55
N VAL A 80 -11.92 10.16 -13.17
CA VAL A 80 -12.53 10.69 -11.95
C VAL A 80 -13.67 11.63 -12.33
N ARG A 81 -14.79 11.50 -11.65
CA ARG A 81 -15.92 12.44 -11.76
C ARG A 81 -16.58 12.67 -10.39
N TRP A 82 -17.16 13.83 -10.22
CA TRP A 82 -18.03 14.11 -9.09
C TRP A 82 -19.45 13.60 -9.35
N SER A 83 -20.15 13.13 -8.33
CA SER A 83 -21.56 12.75 -8.45
C SER A 83 -22.38 13.91 -9.02
N GLY A 84 -23.14 13.63 -10.08
CA GLY A 84 -23.92 14.64 -10.78
C GLY A 84 -23.16 15.56 -11.73
N ALA A 85 -21.84 15.43 -11.86
CA ALA A 85 -21.02 16.19 -12.81
C ALA A 85 -20.62 15.31 -14.00
N THR A 86 -20.17 15.94 -15.08
CA THR A 86 -19.55 15.27 -16.23
C THR A 86 -18.05 15.04 -16.00
N SER A 87 -17.41 14.34 -16.91
CA SER A 87 -15.96 14.13 -16.91
C SER A 87 -15.41 14.43 -18.29
N SER A 88 -14.41 15.30 -18.35
CA SER A 88 -13.76 15.67 -19.62
C SER A 88 -13.24 14.45 -20.39
N ALA A 89 -12.77 13.41 -19.69
CA ALA A 89 -12.33 12.17 -20.32
C ALA A 89 -13.48 11.40 -21.01
N LEU A 90 -14.69 11.45 -20.46
CA LEU A 90 -15.87 10.84 -21.09
C LEU A 90 -16.44 11.71 -22.20
N GLU A 91 -16.40 13.03 -22.06
CA GLU A 91 -16.83 13.98 -23.08
C GLU A 91 -15.91 13.98 -24.32
N ALA A 92 -14.63 13.64 -24.14
CA ALA A 92 -13.65 13.54 -25.21
C ALA A 92 -13.77 12.24 -26.04
N LEU A 93 -14.62 11.30 -25.64
CA LEU A 93 -14.80 10.05 -26.37
C LEU A 93 -15.42 10.33 -27.77
N PRO A 94 -15.02 9.57 -28.81
CA PRO A 94 -15.64 9.66 -30.13
C PRO A 94 -17.17 9.49 -30.08
N ALA A 95 -17.87 10.24 -30.88
CA ALA A 95 -19.34 10.10 -30.97
C ALA A 95 -19.73 8.66 -31.36
N GLY A 96 -20.72 8.10 -30.67
CA GLY A 96 -21.15 6.71 -30.88
C GLY A 96 -20.33 5.67 -30.09
N THR A 97 -19.40 6.09 -29.20
CA THR A 97 -18.72 5.16 -28.29
C THR A 97 -19.71 4.52 -27.34
N SER A 98 -19.71 3.20 -27.25
CA SER A 98 -20.50 2.45 -26.27
C SER A 98 -19.75 2.33 -24.95
N LEU A 99 -20.49 2.47 -23.83
CA LEU A 99 -19.94 2.31 -22.49
C LEU A 99 -20.54 1.07 -21.83
N ARG A 100 -19.69 0.33 -21.11
CA ARG A 100 -20.10 -0.70 -20.16
C ARG A 100 -19.44 -0.39 -18.84
N ILE A 101 -20.25 -0.23 -17.80
CA ILE A 101 -19.78 0.09 -16.45
C ILE A 101 -20.23 -1.02 -15.52
N GLU A 102 -19.27 -1.68 -14.90
CA GLU A 102 -19.53 -2.63 -13.81
C GLU A 102 -19.31 -1.89 -12.48
N THR A 103 -20.40 -1.73 -11.73
CA THR A 103 -20.34 -1.02 -10.46
C THR A 103 -19.65 -1.86 -9.39
N GLU A 104 -19.15 -1.20 -8.35
CA GLU A 104 -18.58 -1.85 -7.18
C GLU A 104 -19.54 -2.85 -6.50
N GLN A 105 -20.85 -2.65 -6.66
CA GLN A 105 -21.93 -3.52 -6.19
C GLN A 105 -22.27 -4.67 -7.17
N GLY A 106 -21.55 -4.79 -8.29
CA GLY A 106 -21.74 -5.84 -9.28
C GLY A 106 -22.85 -5.58 -10.32
N GLU A 107 -23.44 -4.37 -10.34
CA GLU A 107 -24.41 -4.02 -11.36
C GLU A 107 -23.72 -3.59 -12.66
N THR A 108 -24.35 -3.90 -13.82
CA THR A 108 -23.89 -3.41 -15.12
C THR A 108 -24.75 -2.24 -15.58
N ARG A 109 -24.11 -1.14 -16.02
CA ARG A 109 -24.73 0.07 -16.55
C ARG A 109 -24.14 0.42 -17.92
N ALA A 110 -24.97 0.99 -18.80
CA ALA A 110 -24.55 1.47 -20.13
C ALA A 110 -24.29 2.99 -20.16
N SER A 111 -24.56 3.70 -19.07
CA SER A 111 -24.37 5.15 -18.94
C SER A 111 -23.66 5.48 -17.65
N ALA A 112 -22.80 6.50 -17.69
CA ALA A 112 -22.17 7.04 -16.50
C ALA A 112 -23.10 7.97 -15.70
N GLU A 113 -24.31 8.25 -16.16
CA GLU A 113 -25.29 9.04 -15.43
C GLU A 113 -25.80 8.29 -14.19
N GLN A 114 -26.03 9.02 -13.10
CA GLN A 114 -26.63 8.51 -11.86
C GLN A 114 -25.92 7.29 -11.26
N LEU A 115 -24.61 7.19 -11.42
CA LEU A 115 -23.82 6.18 -10.72
C LEU A 115 -23.69 6.51 -9.22
N PRO A 116 -23.74 5.50 -8.34
CA PRO A 116 -23.45 5.70 -6.95
C PRO A 116 -21.97 6.12 -6.75
N PRO A 117 -21.61 6.81 -5.65
CA PRO A 117 -20.22 6.95 -5.26
C PRO A 117 -19.54 5.59 -5.13
N GLY A 118 -18.29 5.47 -5.60
CA GLY A 118 -17.53 4.23 -5.55
C GLY A 118 -16.47 4.17 -6.65
N VAL A 119 -15.79 3.04 -6.74
CA VAL A 119 -14.80 2.73 -7.76
C VAL A 119 -15.35 1.64 -8.67
N HIS A 120 -15.64 1.99 -9.89
CA HIS A 120 -16.28 1.12 -10.88
C HIS A 120 -15.30 0.74 -11.97
N ARG A 121 -15.58 -0.34 -12.71
CA ARG A 121 -14.85 -0.70 -13.93
C ARG A 121 -15.58 -0.12 -15.13
N LEU A 122 -14.88 0.63 -15.96
CA LEU A 122 -15.39 1.22 -17.19
C LEU A 122 -14.73 0.57 -18.39
N THR A 123 -15.53 0.07 -19.32
CA THR A 123 -15.09 -0.33 -20.67
C THR A 123 -15.73 0.61 -21.67
N ALA A 124 -14.94 1.23 -22.54
CA ALA A 124 -15.41 2.03 -23.66
C ALA A 124 -15.02 1.37 -24.98
N THR A 125 -15.97 1.27 -25.91
CA THR A 125 -15.73 0.72 -27.25
C THR A 125 -16.18 1.75 -28.28
N ALA A 126 -15.23 2.27 -29.05
CA ALA A 126 -15.46 3.26 -30.09
C ALA A 126 -15.99 2.60 -31.38
N PRO A 127 -16.67 3.37 -32.28
CA PRO A 127 -17.21 2.84 -33.54
C PRO A 127 -16.14 2.29 -34.49
N ASP A 128 -14.89 2.71 -34.34
CA ASP A 128 -13.74 2.24 -35.13
C ASP A 128 -13.18 0.90 -34.61
N GLY A 129 -13.77 0.32 -33.57
CA GLY A 129 -13.38 -0.96 -32.97
C GLY A 129 -12.33 -0.86 -31.87
N ARG A 130 -11.77 0.33 -31.59
CA ARG A 130 -10.87 0.50 -30.42
C ARG A 130 -11.66 0.29 -29.13
N SER A 131 -11.06 -0.41 -28.19
CA SER A 131 -11.63 -0.62 -26.86
C SER A 131 -10.59 -0.29 -25.79
N ALA A 132 -11.03 0.27 -24.67
CA ALA A 132 -10.19 0.56 -23.53
C ALA A 132 -10.94 0.33 -22.22
N GLU A 133 -10.18 -0.08 -21.19
CA GLU A 133 -10.68 -0.20 -19.81
C GLU A 133 -10.04 0.86 -18.91
N ALA A 134 -10.80 1.29 -17.92
CA ALA A 134 -10.38 2.26 -16.92
C ALA A 134 -11.09 2.02 -15.58
N HIS A 135 -10.48 2.47 -14.49
CA HIS A 135 -11.21 2.68 -13.25
C HIS A 135 -12.03 3.96 -13.34
N LEU A 136 -13.33 3.89 -13.05
CA LEU A 136 -14.21 5.05 -12.95
C LEU A 136 -14.50 5.35 -11.49
N VAL A 137 -13.85 6.37 -10.96
CA VAL A 137 -14.05 6.83 -9.58
C VAL A 137 -15.18 7.87 -9.59
N VAL A 138 -16.29 7.57 -8.94
CA VAL A 138 -17.39 8.52 -8.70
C VAL A 138 -17.29 9.00 -7.25
N ALA A 139 -16.91 10.26 -7.07
CA ALA A 139 -16.71 10.86 -5.76
C ALA A 139 -17.89 11.78 -5.39
N PRO A 140 -18.31 11.86 -4.13
CA PRO A 140 -19.29 12.84 -3.68
C PRO A 140 -18.67 14.25 -3.75
N PRO A 141 -19.46 15.30 -4.04
CA PRO A 141 -18.93 16.67 -4.16
C PRO A 141 -18.41 17.23 -2.82
N ARG A 142 -18.85 16.65 -1.73
CA ARG A 142 -18.39 16.95 -0.36
C ARG A 142 -18.44 15.70 0.48
N LEU A 143 -17.48 15.55 1.37
CA LEU A 143 -17.57 14.55 2.43
C LEU A 143 -18.69 14.90 3.41
N PRO A 144 -19.38 13.91 3.98
CA PRO A 144 -20.35 14.16 5.06
C PRO A 144 -19.68 14.92 6.20
N THR A 145 -20.30 16.00 6.62
CA THR A 145 -19.83 16.75 7.79
C THR A 145 -20.40 16.10 9.03
N PRO A 146 -19.59 15.83 10.08
CA PRO A 146 -20.11 15.34 11.35
C PRO A 146 -21.17 16.30 11.91
N THR A 147 -22.29 15.76 12.37
CA THR A 147 -23.41 16.54 12.91
C THR A 147 -23.14 17.07 14.30
N ALA A 148 -22.19 16.49 15.02
CA ALA A 148 -21.80 16.90 16.38
C ALA A 148 -20.28 16.99 16.50
N ARG A 149 -19.83 17.84 17.42
CA ARG A 149 -18.41 17.87 17.81
C ARG A 149 -18.09 16.60 18.61
N SER A 150 -16.99 15.97 18.27
CA SER A 150 -16.43 14.86 19.02
C SER A 150 -14.96 15.14 19.35
N TYR A 151 -14.44 14.43 20.33
CA TYR A 151 -13.02 14.39 20.65
C TYR A 151 -12.54 12.94 20.68
N GLY A 152 -11.25 12.74 20.53
CA GLY A 152 -10.65 11.44 20.56
C GLY A 152 -9.20 11.47 21.00
N LEU A 153 -8.56 10.31 20.98
CA LEU A 153 -7.15 10.14 21.28
C LEU A 153 -6.35 9.97 19.99
N LEU A 154 -5.15 10.54 19.99
CA LEU A 154 -4.14 10.33 18.95
C LEU A 154 -3.00 9.54 19.57
N VAL A 155 -2.73 8.33 19.09
CA VAL A 155 -1.75 7.44 19.68
C VAL A 155 -0.83 6.83 18.62
N GLN A 156 0.38 6.51 19.04
CA GLN A 156 1.32 5.72 18.26
C GLN A 156 1.26 4.29 18.80
N LEU A 157 0.70 3.36 18.03
CA LEU A 157 0.46 2.00 18.50
C LEU A 157 1.71 1.34 19.07
N TYR A 158 2.84 1.48 18.39
CA TYR A 158 4.10 0.86 18.82
C TYR A 158 4.56 1.30 20.24
N SER A 159 4.13 2.47 20.71
CA SER A 159 4.47 3.00 22.04
C SER A 159 3.36 2.78 23.09
N LEU A 160 2.25 2.18 22.71
CA LEU A 160 1.15 1.86 23.60
C LEU A 160 1.41 0.51 24.26
N LEU A 161 2.19 0.50 25.34
CA LEU A 161 2.57 -0.73 26.01
C LEU A 161 1.71 -1.01 27.25
N SER A 162 1.41 -2.28 27.44
CA SER A 162 0.83 -2.83 28.67
C SER A 162 1.70 -3.95 29.24
N ARG A 163 1.28 -4.53 30.34
CA ARG A 163 1.93 -5.71 30.91
C ARG A 163 1.79 -6.99 30.07
N ARG A 164 0.95 -6.95 29.01
CA ARG A 164 0.75 -8.05 28.06
C ARG A 164 1.56 -7.90 26.78
N SER A 165 2.08 -6.70 26.49
CA SER A 165 2.85 -6.43 25.29
C SER A 165 4.19 -7.16 25.28
N TRP A 166 4.73 -7.48 24.11
CA TRP A 166 6.03 -8.12 23.91
C TRP A 166 7.16 -7.09 23.69
N GLY A 167 7.15 -5.99 24.46
CA GLY A 167 8.16 -4.92 24.35
C GLY A 167 7.80 -3.84 23.32
N MET A 168 6.67 -4.00 22.63
CA MET A 168 6.11 -3.03 21.69
C MET A 168 4.58 -3.16 21.72
N GLY A 169 3.87 -2.05 21.58
CA GLY A 169 2.41 -2.04 21.56
C GLY A 169 1.82 -2.82 20.38
N ASP A 170 0.69 -3.46 20.61
CA ASP A 170 0.02 -4.35 19.67
C ASP A 170 -1.50 -4.10 19.56
N LEU A 171 -2.18 -4.87 18.71
CA LEU A 171 -3.62 -4.71 18.47
C LEU A 171 -4.46 -5.00 19.70
N GLY A 172 -4.01 -5.89 20.61
CA GLY A 172 -4.66 -6.09 21.89
C GLY A 172 -4.58 -4.87 22.80
N ASP A 173 -3.44 -4.17 22.83
CA ASP A 173 -3.29 -2.90 23.55
C ASP A 173 -4.20 -1.82 22.99
N LEU A 174 -4.34 -1.78 21.65
CA LEU A 174 -5.27 -0.88 20.97
C LEU A 174 -6.72 -1.18 21.33
N THR A 175 -7.09 -2.46 21.36
CA THR A 175 -8.44 -2.91 21.76
C THR A 175 -8.77 -2.46 23.18
N GLU A 176 -7.85 -2.64 24.12
CA GLU A 176 -8.04 -2.21 25.51
C GLU A 176 -8.18 -0.69 25.62
N LEU A 177 -7.32 0.05 24.92
CA LEU A 177 -7.37 1.52 24.90
C LEU A 177 -8.67 2.04 24.28
N THR A 178 -9.10 1.50 23.14
CA THR A 178 -10.31 1.96 22.45
C THR A 178 -11.57 1.68 23.28
N ALA A 179 -11.64 0.50 23.92
CA ALA A 179 -12.72 0.15 24.81
C ALA A 179 -12.79 1.09 26.03
N TRP A 180 -11.66 1.40 26.64
CA TRP A 180 -11.59 2.34 27.76
C TRP A 180 -11.93 3.78 27.33
N ALA A 181 -11.32 4.26 26.23
CA ALA A 181 -11.56 5.61 25.73
C ALA A 181 -13.03 5.85 25.40
N GLY A 182 -13.68 4.92 24.72
CA GLY A 182 -15.10 5.01 24.38
C GLY A 182 -16.01 4.93 25.60
N ARG A 183 -15.81 3.96 26.50
CA ARG A 183 -16.70 3.71 27.62
C ARG A 183 -16.50 4.65 28.80
N ALA A 184 -15.24 4.92 29.18
CA ALA A 184 -14.92 5.71 30.34
C ALA A 184 -14.80 7.21 30.05
N LEU A 185 -14.30 7.59 28.87
CA LEU A 185 -14.10 8.97 28.51
C LEU A 185 -15.15 9.52 27.54
N GLY A 186 -15.94 8.66 26.89
CA GLY A 186 -16.88 9.09 25.86
C GLY A 186 -16.18 9.59 24.58
N ALA A 187 -14.95 9.13 24.33
CA ALA A 187 -14.21 9.46 23.11
C ALA A 187 -14.93 8.93 21.88
N GLY A 188 -15.04 9.74 20.84
CA GLY A 188 -15.70 9.39 19.60
C GLY A 188 -14.78 8.65 18.61
N PHE A 189 -13.46 8.69 18.81
CA PHE A 189 -12.49 8.00 17.97
C PHE A 189 -11.14 7.81 18.69
N VAL A 190 -10.37 6.85 18.20
CA VAL A 190 -8.93 6.74 18.46
C VAL A 190 -8.22 6.70 17.10
N GLN A 191 -7.31 7.65 16.89
CA GLN A 191 -6.50 7.70 15.67
C GLN A 191 -5.11 7.13 15.97
N VAL A 192 -4.65 6.24 15.10
CA VAL A 192 -3.34 5.60 15.21
C VAL A 192 -2.42 6.06 14.07
N ASN A 193 -1.10 5.88 14.27
CA ASN A 193 -0.14 5.97 13.18
C ASN A 193 -0.44 4.89 12.12
N PRO A 194 0.12 5.00 10.87
CA PRO A 194 -0.04 3.95 9.87
C PRO A 194 0.40 2.59 10.40
N LEU A 195 -0.44 1.56 10.19
CA LEU A 195 -0.17 0.17 10.57
C LEU A 195 0.27 -0.67 9.37
N HIS A 196 0.73 -0.02 8.32
CA HIS A 196 1.10 -0.63 7.05
C HIS A 196 2.28 -1.60 7.18
N ALA A 197 2.29 -2.63 6.32
CA ALA A 197 3.33 -3.64 6.28
C ALA A 197 4.71 -3.01 6.10
N ALA A 198 5.64 -3.30 7.02
CA ALA A 198 7.00 -2.83 6.95
C ALA A 198 7.78 -3.47 5.78
N VAL A 199 8.88 -2.84 5.39
CA VAL A 199 9.85 -3.47 4.50
C VAL A 199 10.58 -4.55 5.31
N PRO A 200 10.59 -5.83 4.87
CA PRO A 200 11.33 -6.88 5.57
C PRO A 200 12.83 -6.59 5.64
N GLY A 201 13.49 -7.08 6.66
CA GLY A 201 14.93 -6.96 6.82
C GLY A 201 15.34 -6.41 8.19
N THR A 202 16.64 -6.48 8.45
CA THR A 202 17.28 -5.97 9.68
C THR A 202 18.40 -4.99 9.32
N PRO A 203 18.46 -3.81 9.96
CA PRO A 203 17.54 -3.32 10.99
C PRO A 203 16.18 -2.93 10.41
N THR A 204 15.13 -3.15 11.17
CA THR A 204 13.75 -2.72 10.81
C THR A 204 13.69 -1.20 10.73
N ASP A 205 13.16 -0.66 9.62
CA ASP A 205 12.93 0.77 9.50
C ASP A 205 11.88 1.21 10.54
N PRO A 206 12.23 2.13 11.45
CA PRO A 206 11.29 2.57 12.48
C PRO A 206 10.16 3.45 11.95
N SER A 207 10.25 3.90 10.69
CA SER A 207 9.29 4.83 10.09
C SER A 207 8.07 4.08 9.52
N PRO A 208 6.86 4.29 10.03
CA PRO A 208 5.65 3.67 9.47
C PRO A 208 5.21 4.33 8.16
N TYR A 209 5.93 5.36 7.69
CA TYR A 209 5.58 6.15 6.51
C TYR A 209 6.27 5.67 5.23
N ARG A 210 7.16 4.68 5.33
CA ARG A 210 7.84 4.02 4.19
C ARG A 210 7.54 2.52 4.16
N PRO A 211 6.26 2.13 4.00
CA PRO A 211 5.87 0.73 4.03
C PRO A 211 6.23 0.01 2.72
N SER A 212 6.31 -1.32 2.77
CA SER A 212 6.34 -2.18 1.59
C SER A 212 4.97 -2.23 0.89
N SER A 213 3.90 -2.20 1.68
CA SER A 213 2.52 -2.16 1.19
C SER A 213 1.66 -1.27 2.09
N ARG A 214 0.81 -0.44 1.47
CA ARG A 214 -0.23 0.32 2.18
C ARG A 214 -1.56 -0.43 2.26
N ARG A 215 -1.65 -1.55 1.58
CA ARG A 215 -2.87 -2.36 1.52
C ARG A 215 -2.96 -3.34 2.68
N PHE A 216 -1.82 -3.87 3.13
CA PHE A 216 -1.77 -4.88 4.17
C PHE A 216 -1.15 -4.30 5.45
N PRO A 217 -1.65 -4.70 6.64
CA PRO A 217 -1.07 -4.28 7.90
C PRO A 217 0.20 -5.06 8.23
N ASP A 218 1.01 -4.51 9.14
CA ASP A 218 2.22 -5.13 9.63
C ASP A 218 1.91 -6.18 10.70
N PRO A 219 2.26 -7.45 10.49
CA PRO A 219 2.00 -8.52 11.45
C PRO A 219 2.75 -8.36 12.79
N VAL A 220 3.73 -7.46 12.88
CA VAL A 220 4.40 -7.13 14.16
C VAL A 220 3.40 -6.64 15.21
N HIS A 221 2.26 -6.08 14.77
CA HIS A 221 1.21 -5.59 15.67
C HIS A 221 0.27 -6.68 16.19
N LEU A 222 0.38 -7.92 15.72
CA LEU A 222 -0.42 -9.04 16.27
C LEU A 222 -0.14 -9.24 17.76
N ARG A 223 -1.20 -9.40 18.53
CA ARG A 223 -1.12 -10.03 19.87
C ARG A 223 -1.18 -11.52 19.70
N VAL A 224 -0.04 -12.17 19.91
CA VAL A 224 0.16 -13.60 19.61
C VAL A 224 -0.82 -14.48 20.40
N GLU A 225 -1.03 -14.17 21.68
CA GLU A 225 -1.87 -14.95 22.59
C GLU A 225 -3.36 -14.86 22.27
N ASP A 226 -3.79 -13.83 21.52
CA ASP A 226 -5.18 -13.64 21.13
C ASP A 226 -5.52 -14.36 19.80
N ILE A 227 -4.53 -15.00 19.16
CA ILE A 227 -4.74 -15.87 17.99
C ILE A 227 -5.32 -17.20 18.50
N PRO A 228 -6.50 -17.64 18.01
CA PRO A 228 -7.16 -18.86 18.53
C PRO A 228 -6.28 -20.11 18.49
N GLU A 229 -5.46 -20.27 17.45
CA GLU A 229 -4.57 -21.42 17.27
C GLU A 229 -3.43 -21.45 18.32
N TYR A 230 -3.08 -20.32 18.94
CA TYR A 230 -2.05 -20.26 19.98
C TYR A 230 -2.33 -21.22 21.16
N ALA A 231 -3.59 -21.37 21.55
CA ALA A 231 -3.99 -22.28 22.62
C ALA A 231 -3.70 -23.74 22.29
N HIS A 232 -3.53 -24.09 21.03
CA HIS A 232 -3.37 -25.46 20.53
C HIS A 232 -1.91 -25.79 20.12
N VAL A 233 -0.97 -24.84 20.26
CA VAL A 233 0.46 -25.11 20.02
C VAL A 233 0.95 -26.18 20.98
N GLU A 234 1.53 -27.26 20.46
CA GLU A 234 1.95 -28.42 21.27
C GLU A 234 3.28 -28.17 21.99
N ASP A 235 4.23 -27.47 21.36
CA ASP A 235 5.55 -27.16 21.94
C ASP A 235 5.46 -26.10 23.05
N ARG A 236 4.96 -26.54 24.20
CA ARG A 236 4.79 -25.67 25.39
C ARG A 236 6.10 -25.18 25.99
N GLU A 237 7.19 -25.89 25.78
CA GLU A 237 8.50 -25.48 26.28
C GLU A 237 9.01 -24.28 25.48
N ARG A 238 8.95 -24.36 24.16
CA ARG A 238 9.34 -23.26 23.27
C ARG A 238 8.45 -22.05 23.47
N VAL A 239 7.13 -22.23 23.62
CA VAL A 239 6.20 -21.13 23.96
C VAL A 239 6.62 -20.42 25.24
N ARG A 240 6.95 -21.17 26.32
CA ARG A 240 7.40 -20.59 27.60
C ARG A 240 8.71 -19.82 27.45
N ALA A 241 9.65 -20.32 26.66
CA ALA A 241 10.91 -19.64 26.40
C ALA A 241 10.70 -18.31 25.67
N LEU A 242 9.80 -18.29 24.66
CA LEU A 242 9.43 -17.06 23.95
C LEU A 242 8.77 -16.04 24.86
N LEU A 243 7.83 -16.46 25.70
CA LEU A 243 7.18 -15.60 26.71
C LEU A 243 8.18 -15.02 27.72
N GLY A 244 9.17 -15.80 28.14
CA GLY A 244 10.25 -15.32 29.01
C GLY A 244 11.04 -14.18 28.37
N ARG A 245 11.48 -14.35 27.12
CA ARG A 245 12.19 -13.30 26.36
C ARG A 245 11.30 -12.09 26.09
N ALA A 246 10.02 -12.30 25.78
CA ALA A 246 9.07 -11.20 25.61
C ALA A 246 8.89 -10.38 26.90
N ALA A 247 8.88 -11.06 28.06
CA ALA A 247 8.85 -10.37 29.36
C ALA A 247 10.09 -9.52 29.60
N GLU A 248 11.29 -10.00 29.21
CA GLU A 248 12.54 -9.24 29.29
C GLU A 248 12.52 -7.98 28.43
N LEU A 249 12.05 -8.07 27.17
CA LEU A 249 11.90 -6.91 26.29
C LEU A 249 10.88 -5.90 26.82
N ARG A 250 9.75 -6.37 27.35
CA ARG A 250 8.74 -5.52 27.98
C ARG A 250 9.29 -4.79 29.19
N GLU A 251 9.97 -5.49 30.09
CA GLU A 251 10.57 -4.92 31.30
C GLU A 251 11.64 -3.89 30.94
N ALA A 252 12.45 -4.16 29.92
CA ALA A 252 13.46 -3.22 29.45
C ALA A 252 12.84 -1.86 29.05
N VAL A 253 11.70 -1.87 28.36
CA VAL A 253 11.03 -0.64 27.93
C VAL A 253 10.23 0.00 29.07
N LEU A 254 9.36 -0.77 29.76
CA LEU A 254 8.43 -0.23 30.74
C LEU A 254 9.10 0.19 32.05
N GLU A 255 10.12 -0.53 32.50
CA GLU A 255 10.69 -0.33 33.83
C GLU A 255 12.07 0.30 33.77
N LYS A 256 12.86 0.00 32.73
CA LYS A 256 14.23 0.49 32.58
C LYS A 256 14.36 1.65 31.59
N GLY A 257 13.28 2.04 30.89
CA GLY A 257 13.27 3.17 29.95
C GLY A 257 14.11 2.93 28.70
N ALA A 258 14.33 1.66 28.31
CA ALA A 258 15.03 1.34 27.08
C ALA A 258 14.19 1.72 25.84
N LEU A 259 14.86 1.93 24.71
CA LEU A 259 14.19 2.06 23.43
C LEU A 259 13.59 0.70 23.02
N ILE A 260 12.50 0.77 22.23
CA ILE A 260 11.87 -0.42 21.64
C ILE A 260 12.86 -1.08 20.68
N ASP A 261 13.21 -2.33 20.94
CA ASP A 261 13.99 -3.17 20.03
C ASP A 261 13.03 -3.89 19.06
N ARG A 262 12.77 -3.25 17.92
CA ARG A 262 11.82 -3.76 16.91
C ARG A 262 12.27 -5.07 16.30
N ASP A 263 13.57 -5.23 16.09
CA ASP A 263 14.14 -6.44 15.49
C ASP A 263 13.94 -7.64 16.41
N ALA A 264 14.27 -7.47 17.72
CA ALA A 264 14.05 -8.52 18.72
C ALA A 264 12.56 -8.83 18.92
N VAL A 265 11.68 -7.82 18.92
CA VAL A 265 10.22 -8.02 19.01
C VAL A 265 9.71 -8.80 17.82
N TRP A 266 10.09 -8.40 16.59
CA TRP A 266 9.65 -9.09 15.38
C TRP A 266 10.14 -10.53 15.34
N GLU A 267 11.41 -10.76 15.65
CA GLU A 267 11.98 -12.11 15.65
C GLU A 267 11.26 -13.04 16.64
N LEU A 268 10.91 -12.54 17.83
CA LEU A 268 10.14 -13.33 18.79
C LEU A 268 8.73 -13.63 18.31
N LYS A 269 8.03 -12.62 17.79
CA LYS A 269 6.67 -12.81 17.26
C LYS A 269 6.67 -13.75 16.06
N ARG A 270 7.64 -13.60 15.16
CA ARG A 270 7.79 -14.49 14.00
C ARG A 270 7.96 -15.94 14.43
N GLN A 271 8.84 -16.23 15.41
CA GLN A 271 9.01 -17.59 15.93
C GLN A 271 7.71 -18.15 16.54
N ALA A 272 6.94 -17.35 17.25
CA ALA A 272 5.66 -17.78 17.80
C ALA A 272 4.62 -18.02 16.68
N LEU A 273 4.59 -17.18 15.66
CA LEU A 273 3.68 -17.30 14.52
C LEU A 273 4.03 -18.52 13.64
N GLU A 274 5.30 -18.91 13.54
CA GLU A 274 5.71 -20.17 12.91
C GLU A 274 5.14 -21.39 13.68
N LEU A 275 5.19 -21.39 15.01
CA LEU A 275 4.57 -22.46 15.82
C LEU A 275 3.05 -22.49 15.65
N ILE A 276 2.41 -21.33 15.59
CA ILE A 276 0.96 -21.23 15.37
C ILE A 276 0.58 -21.75 13.98
N ARG A 277 1.43 -21.54 12.98
CA ARG A 277 1.21 -22.06 11.63
C ARG A 277 1.11 -23.57 11.58
N GLU A 278 1.87 -24.29 12.41
CA GLU A 278 1.85 -25.75 12.48
C GLU A 278 0.51 -26.31 13.00
N VAL A 279 -0.29 -25.47 13.68
CA VAL A 279 -1.61 -25.86 14.15
C VAL A 279 -2.62 -25.86 13.01
N GLU A 280 -3.30 -26.98 12.81
CA GLU A 280 -4.36 -27.08 11.81
C GLU A 280 -5.52 -26.12 12.10
N LEU A 281 -5.97 -25.43 11.05
CA LEU A 281 -7.17 -24.61 11.14
C LEU A 281 -8.41 -25.49 11.28
N GLY A 282 -9.23 -25.20 12.27
CA GLY A 282 -10.56 -25.76 12.35
C GLY A 282 -11.43 -25.37 11.14
N PRO A 283 -12.54 -26.08 10.87
CA PRO A 283 -13.34 -25.88 9.65
C PRO A 283 -13.81 -24.44 9.44
N GLY A 284 -14.29 -23.76 10.48
CA GLY A 284 -14.73 -22.37 10.40
C GLY A 284 -13.59 -21.40 10.12
N ARG A 285 -12.44 -21.59 10.77
CA ARG A 285 -11.23 -20.77 10.53
C ARG A 285 -10.67 -20.98 9.13
N ARG A 286 -10.69 -22.22 8.64
CA ARG A 286 -10.28 -22.55 7.28
C ARG A 286 -11.18 -21.89 6.24
N ALA A 287 -12.51 -21.91 6.46
CA ALA A 287 -13.46 -21.22 5.58
C ALA A 287 -13.19 -19.71 5.56
N ALA A 288 -13.05 -19.07 6.72
CA ALA A 288 -12.73 -17.64 6.81
C ALA A 288 -11.39 -17.26 6.13
N TYR A 289 -10.38 -18.12 6.22
CA TYR A 289 -9.12 -17.90 5.52
C TYR A 289 -9.28 -18.01 4.00
N VAL A 290 -10.04 -18.99 3.51
CA VAL A 290 -10.33 -19.14 2.07
C VAL A 290 -11.12 -17.95 1.54
N ASP A 291 -12.11 -17.47 2.29
CA ASP A 291 -12.89 -16.28 1.94
C ASP A 291 -11.99 -15.04 1.85
N PHE A 292 -11.08 -14.85 2.80
CA PHE A 292 -10.09 -13.76 2.77
C PHE A 292 -9.16 -13.85 1.55
N LEU A 293 -8.65 -15.05 1.23
CA LEU A 293 -7.83 -15.24 0.02
C LEU A 293 -8.60 -14.86 -1.25
N ALA A 294 -9.87 -15.26 -1.35
CA ALA A 294 -10.72 -14.94 -2.50
C ALA A 294 -11.00 -13.43 -2.60
N GLU A 295 -11.26 -12.77 -1.47
CA GLU A 295 -11.53 -11.33 -1.43
C GLU A 295 -10.29 -10.50 -1.80
N GLN A 296 -9.13 -10.85 -1.25
CA GLN A 296 -7.90 -10.11 -1.48
C GLN A 296 -7.25 -10.40 -2.85
N GLY A 297 -7.47 -11.60 -3.38
CA GLY A 297 -7.08 -12.00 -4.74
C GLY A 297 -5.60 -11.80 -5.06
N GLU A 298 -5.34 -11.39 -6.29
CA GLU A 298 -3.96 -11.20 -6.81
C GLU A 298 -3.10 -10.26 -5.98
N ALA A 299 -3.67 -9.23 -5.37
CA ALA A 299 -2.89 -8.27 -4.60
C ALA A 299 -2.26 -8.90 -3.36
N LEU A 300 -2.96 -9.83 -2.69
CA LEU A 300 -2.40 -10.58 -1.57
C LEU A 300 -1.37 -11.60 -2.07
N GLU A 301 -1.66 -12.30 -3.15
CA GLU A 301 -0.73 -13.25 -3.76
C GLU A 301 0.59 -12.57 -4.14
N ASP A 302 0.53 -11.40 -4.79
CA ASP A 302 1.71 -10.63 -5.15
C ASP A 302 2.49 -10.16 -3.92
N HIS A 303 1.81 -9.64 -2.90
CA HIS A 303 2.45 -9.18 -1.66
C HIS A 303 3.12 -10.34 -0.90
N ALA A 304 2.43 -11.45 -0.73
CA ALA A 304 2.96 -12.63 -0.07
C ALA A 304 4.14 -13.25 -0.83
N THR A 305 4.05 -13.29 -2.17
CA THR A 305 5.16 -13.72 -3.04
C THR A 305 6.36 -12.80 -2.89
N TRP A 306 6.14 -11.49 -2.88
CA TRP A 306 7.21 -10.52 -2.65
C TRP A 306 7.87 -10.71 -1.28
N CYS A 307 7.09 -10.92 -0.21
CA CYS A 307 7.63 -11.20 1.12
C CYS A 307 8.47 -12.48 1.13
N ALA A 308 8.00 -13.55 0.50
CA ALA A 308 8.72 -14.83 0.41
C ALA A 308 10.03 -14.68 -0.40
N LEU A 309 10.02 -13.94 -1.50
CA LEU A 309 11.21 -13.62 -2.28
C LEU A 309 12.19 -12.76 -1.50
N ALA A 310 11.70 -11.81 -0.69
CA ALA A 310 12.53 -10.96 0.15
C ALA A 310 13.29 -11.74 1.23
N GLU A 311 12.73 -12.83 1.74
CA GLU A 311 13.44 -13.74 2.66
C GLU A 311 14.66 -14.40 2.00
N VAL A 312 14.60 -14.66 0.69
CA VAL A 312 15.67 -15.33 -0.07
C VAL A 312 16.69 -14.33 -0.63
N HIS A 313 16.20 -13.22 -1.18
CA HIS A 313 17.00 -12.27 -1.97
C HIS A 313 17.27 -10.94 -1.24
N GLY A 314 16.70 -10.75 -0.04
CA GLY A 314 16.73 -9.47 0.67
C GLY A 314 15.65 -8.52 0.18
N SER A 315 15.43 -7.45 0.94
CA SER A 315 14.30 -6.51 0.71
C SER A 315 14.49 -5.54 -0.45
N ASP A 316 15.73 -5.37 -0.93
CA ASP A 316 16.01 -4.50 -2.09
C ASP A 316 15.74 -5.24 -3.39
N TRP A 317 14.47 -5.21 -3.82
CA TRP A 317 14.02 -5.86 -5.05
C TRP A 317 14.74 -5.37 -6.31
N SER A 318 15.33 -4.15 -6.27
CA SER A 318 16.10 -3.64 -7.42
C SER A 318 17.38 -4.44 -7.69
N ARG A 319 17.84 -5.21 -6.70
CA ARG A 319 19.00 -6.12 -6.78
C ARG A 319 18.63 -7.56 -7.09
N TRP A 320 17.34 -7.89 -7.11
CA TRP A 320 16.93 -9.24 -7.44
C TRP A 320 17.27 -9.58 -8.90
N PRO A 321 17.33 -10.86 -9.28
CA PRO A 321 17.37 -11.26 -10.69
C PRO A 321 16.29 -10.53 -11.50
N ALA A 322 16.64 -10.01 -12.67
CA ALA A 322 15.74 -9.17 -13.46
C ALA A 322 14.36 -9.81 -13.71
N ALA A 323 14.35 -11.12 -13.92
CA ALA A 323 13.12 -11.88 -14.15
C ALA A 323 12.18 -11.96 -12.93
N LEU A 324 12.70 -11.79 -11.69
CA LEU A 324 11.90 -11.79 -10.46
C LEU A 324 11.38 -10.40 -10.06
N ARG A 325 11.73 -9.36 -10.82
CA ARG A 325 11.26 -7.99 -10.56
C ARG A 325 9.89 -7.71 -11.15
N ASP A 326 9.42 -8.57 -12.05
CA ASP A 326 8.09 -8.51 -12.64
C ASP A 326 7.20 -9.58 -11.98
N PRO A 327 6.15 -9.20 -11.22
CA PRO A 327 5.25 -10.16 -10.58
C PRO A 327 4.50 -11.05 -11.60
N ARG A 328 4.45 -10.64 -12.88
CA ARG A 328 3.74 -11.37 -13.94
C ARG A 328 4.67 -12.25 -14.78
N SER A 329 5.96 -12.29 -14.49
CA SER A 329 6.91 -13.14 -15.21
C SER A 329 6.68 -14.64 -14.93
N ALA A 330 7.06 -15.48 -15.88
CA ALA A 330 7.02 -16.95 -15.71
C ALA A 330 7.97 -17.41 -14.59
N GLU A 331 9.08 -16.71 -14.41
CA GLU A 331 10.08 -16.98 -13.38
C GLU A 331 9.52 -16.67 -11.99
N THR A 332 8.81 -15.55 -11.81
CA THR A 332 8.14 -15.23 -10.55
C THR A 332 7.04 -16.26 -10.25
N ALA A 333 6.27 -16.67 -11.24
CA ALA A 333 5.26 -17.72 -11.07
C ALA A 333 5.87 -19.06 -10.62
N ARG A 334 7.03 -19.44 -11.19
CA ARG A 334 7.77 -20.64 -10.78
C ARG A 334 8.32 -20.51 -9.36
N ALA A 335 8.98 -19.38 -9.04
CA ALA A 335 9.54 -19.12 -7.71
C ALA A 335 8.45 -19.10 -6.64
N ARG A 336 7.25 -18.55 -6.94
CA ARG A 336 6.08 -18.62 -6.07
C ARG A 336 5.69 -20.07 -5.77
N GLY A 337 5.68 -20.95 -6.78
CA GLY A 337 5.42 -22.37 -6.58
C GLY A 337 6.47 -23.05 -5.70
N GLU A 338 7.75 -22.75 -5.91
CA GLU A 338 8.86 -23.29 -5.12
C GLU A 338 8.84 -22.79 -3.66
N LEU A 339 8.35 -21.58 -3.43
CA LEU A 339 8.24 -20.92 -2.11
C LEU A 339 6.81 -20.96 -1.52
N MET A 340 5.94 -21.83 -2.03
CA MET A 340 4.51 -21.85 -1.67
C MET A 340 4.26 -21.86 -0.17
N ASP A 341 5.06 -22.59 0.57
CA ASP A 341 5.00 -22.62 2.03
C ASP A 341 5.21 -21.25 2.68
N ARG A 342 6.13 -20.45 2.13
CA ARG A 342 6.39 -19.09 2.64
C ARG A 342 5.32 -18.12 2.17
N VAL A 343 4.84 -18.26 0.94
CA VAL A 343 3.74 -17.48 0.40
C VAL A 343 2.47 -17.69 1.24
N ASP A 344 2.14 -18.95 1.57
CA ASP A 344 1.01 -19.24 2.47
C ASP A 344 1.22 -18.66 3.87
N PHE A 345 2.43 -18.75 4.43
CA PHE A 345 2.75 -18.14 5.72
C PHE A 345 2.46 -16.64 5.73
N HIS A 346 2.96 -15.88 4.73
CA HIS A 346 2.72 -14.45 4.64
C HIS A 346 1.25 -14.10 4.37
N SER A 347 0.55 -14.90 3.57
CA SER A 347 -0.89 -14.75 3.35
C SER A 347 -1.67 -14.97 4.65
N ARG A 348 -1.28 -15.97 5.43
CA ARG A 348 -1.89 -16.26 6.73
C ARG A 348 -1.60 -15.16 7.75
N LEU A 349 -0.39 -14.57 7.74
CA LEU A 349 -0.08 -13.41 8.60
C LEU A 349 -0.96 -12.21 8.27
N ALA A 350 -1.15 -11.90 6.98
CA ALA A 350 -2.03 -10.82 6.56
C ALA A 350 -3.47 -11.06 7.04
N TRP A 351 -4.00 -12.27 6.86
CA TRP A 351 -5.32 -12.66 7.35
C TRP A 351 -5.46 -12.54 8.87
N LEU A 352 -4.49 -13.06 9.64
CA LEU A 352 -4.54 -12.98 11.10
C LEU A 352 -4.53 -11.52 11.59
N THR A 353 -3.76 -10.66 10.92
CA THR A 353 -3.67 -9.25 11.29
C THR A 353 -4.94 -8.48 10.93
N ASP A 354 -5.57 -8.82 9.81
CA ASP A 354 -6.86 -8.26 9.40
C ASP A 354 -8.00 -8.69 10.35
N ALA A 355 -7.96 -9.94 10.80
CA ALA A 355 -8.98 -10.51 11.67
C ALA A 355 -8.91 -10.02 13.13
N GLN A 356 -7.75 -9.55 13.61
CA GLN A 356 -7.55 -9.07 14.98
C GLN A 356 -7.84 -7.57 15.11
#